data_9854dc1056e33cf205addb018d23fb21
#
_entry.id   9854dc1056e33cf205addb018d23fb21
#
_cell.length_a   1.000
_cell.length_b   1.000
_cell.length_c   1.000
_cell.angle_alpha   90.00
_cell.angle_beta   90.00
_cell.angle_gamma   90.00
#
_symmetry.space_group_name_H-M   'P 1'
#
loop_
_entity.id
_entity.type
_entity.pdbx_description
1 polymer ?
#
loop_
_entity_poly.entity_id
_entity_poly.type
_entity_poly.pdbx_seq_one_letter_code
_entity_poly.pdbx_strand_id
1 'polypeptide(L)'
;MAVIDADAHVVETERTWEYMDEAESPFKPEVVVPKAGGDREYWLIEGRAFAKNTNIGKDTPDEAREVSNIATRLAHMDALAVDMHVLYPTDLLAATDAPA
;
A
#
# COMPACT_ATOMS: atom_id res chain seq x y z
N MET A 1 23.53 14.68 -11.34
CA MET A 1 23.59 13.73 -10.21
C MET A 1 22.21 13.14 -9.99
N ALA A 2 22.12 11.82 -9.92
CA ALA A 2 20.85 11.18 -9.67
C ALA A 2 20.39 11.37 -8.21
N VAL A 3 19.11 11.66 -8.01
CA VAL A 3 18.49 11.74 -6.69
C VAL A 3 17.69 10.48 -6.47
N ILE A 4 18.02 9.76 -5.40
CA ILE A 4 17.38 8.49 -5.05
C ILE A 4 16.65 8.67 -3.72
N ASP A 5 15.35 8.41 -3.71
CA ASP A 5 14.59 8.29 -2.48
C ASP A 5 14.63 6.82 -2.04
N ALA A 6 15.40 6.54 -1.00
CA ALA A 6 15.63 5.19 -0.51
C ALA A 6 14.55 4.72 0.50
N ASP A 7 13.56 5.54 0.78
CA ASP A 7 12.49 5.24 1.74
C ASP A 7 11.12 5.66 1.17
N ALA A 8 10.90 5.37 -0.08
CA ALA A 8 9.61 5.60 -0.71
C ALA A 8 8.66 4.44 -0.41
N HIS A 9 7.37 4.71 -0.47
CA HIS A 9 6.33 3.75 -0.15
C HIS A 9 5.30 3.62 -1.25
N VAL A 10 4.71 2.45 -1.36
CA VAL A 10 3.51 2.20 -2.13
C VAL A 10 2.39 1.83 -1.16
N VAL A 11 1.19 2.39 -1.38
CA VAL A 11 0.03 2.08 -0.55
C VAL A 11 -0.71 0.90 -1.17
N GLU A 12 -0.80 -0.19 -0.42
CA GLU A 12 -1.48 -1.39 -0.88
C GLU A 12 -3.01 -1.17 -0.95
N THR A 13 -3.63 -1.76 -1.97
CA THR A 13 -5.09 -1.78 -2.14
C THR A 13 -5.53 -3.22 -2.41
N GLU A 14 -6.83 -3.45 -2.48
CA GLU A 14 -7.34 -4.78 -2.85
C GLU A 14 -6.81 -5.23 -4.21
N ARG A 15 -6.53 -4.29 -5.11
CA ARG A 15 -5.97 -4.59 -6.44
C ARG A 15 -4.54 -5.12 -6.38
N THR A 16 -3.81 -4.82 -5.32
CA THR A 16 -2.46 -5.35 -5.12
C THR A 16 -2.44 -6.87 -5.15
N TRP A 17 -3.52 -7.49 -4.67
CA TRP A 17 -3.62 -8.94 -4.51
C TRP A 17 -4.21 -9.66 -5.73
N GLU A 18 -4.54 -8.93 -6.79
CA GLU A 18 -5.05 -9.52 -8.03
C GLU A 18 -4.06 -10.43 -8.71
N TYR A 19 -2.78 -10.27 -8.40
CA TYR A 19 -1.70 -11.10 -8.95
C TYR A 19 -1.53 -12.46 -8.25
N MET A 20 -2.24 -12.68 -7.16
CA MET A 20 -2.18 -13.96 -6.45
C MET A 20 -2.99 -15.02 -7.20
N ASP A 21 -2.46 -16.25 -7.24
CA ASP A 21 -3.15 -17.39 -7.87
C ASP A 21 -4.37 -17.80 -7.04
N GLU A 22 -5.32 -18.48 -7.70
CA GLU A 22 -6.52 -18.99 -7.03
C GLU A 22 -6.19 -19.90 -5.85
N ALA A 23 -5.14 -20.72 -5.97
CA ALA A 23 -4.69 -21.59 -4.88
C ALA A 23 -4.23 -20.81 -3.64
N GLU A 24 -3.86 -19.55 -3.81
CA GLU A 24 -3.39 -18.68 -2.73
C GLU A 24 -4.53 -17.84 -2.14
N SER A 25 -5.73 -17.93 -2.68
CA SER A 25 -6.85 -17.08 -2.26
C SER A 25 -7.19 -17.14 -0.77
N PRO A 26 -6.99 -18.26 -0.03
CA PRO A 26 -7.18 -18.26 1.42
C PRO A 26 -6.25 -17.33 2.18
N PHE A 27 -5.12 -16.98 1.59
CA PHE A 27 -4.12 -16.09 2.19
C PHE A 27 -4.25 -14.64 1.72
N LYS A 28 -5.19 -14.38 0.82
CA LYS A 28 -5.39 -13.07 0.23
C LYS A 28 -5.91 -12.09 1.26
N PRO A 29 -5.22 -10.94 1.48
CA PRO A 29 -5.73 -9.92 2.39
C PRO A 29 -7.07 -9.35 1.94
N GLU A 30 -7.96 -9.10 2.89
CA GLU A 30 -9.27 -8.51 2.64
C GLU A 30 -9.43 -7.23 3.45
N VAL A 31 -10.13 -6.24 2.87
CA VAL A 31 -10.48 -5.02 3.58
C VAL A 31 -11.79 -5.24 4.32
N VAL A 32 -11.80 -4.96 5.61
CA VAL A 32 -12.99 -5.09 6.46
C VAL A 32 -13.24 -3.79 7.23
N VAL A 33 -14.52 -3.50 7.44
CA VAL A 33 -14.97 -2.38 8.26
C VAL A 33 -15.81 -2.95 9.41
N PRO A 34 -15.40 -2.79 10.67
CA PRO A 34 -16.17 -3.31 11.80
C PRO A 34 -17.55 -2.64 11.90
N LYS A 35 -18.58 -3.42 12.16
CA LYS A 35 -19.97 -2.94 12.26
C LYS A 35 -20.18 -1.92 13.39
N ALA A 36 -19.38 -1.99 14.44
CA ALA A 36 -19.55 -1.20 15.65
C ALA A 36 -18.56 -0.04 15.78
N GLY A 37 -17.69 0.18 14.83
CA GLY A 37 -16.51 1.01 15.05
C GLY A 37 -16.29 2.21 14.15
N GLY A 38 -17.29 2.72 13.46
CA GLY A 38 -17.10 3.86 12.56
C GLY A 38 -16.53 3.47 11.21
N ASP A 39 -15.81 4.39 10.56
CA ASP A 39 -15.41 4.27 9.16
C ASP A 39 -13.99 3.73 8.96
N ARG A 40 -13.30 3.34 10.01
CA ARG A 40 -11.93 2.87 9.88
C ARG A 40 -11.86 1.52 9.21
N GLU A 41 -11.00 1.40 8.21
CA GLU A 41 -10.76 0.15 7.50
C GLU A 41 -9.59 -0.61 8.08
N TYR A 42 -9.67 -1.93 7.99
CA TYR A 42 -8.61 -2.85 8.43
C TYR A 42 -8.32 -3.86 7.33
N TRP A 43 -7.07 -4.30 7.28
CA TRP A 43 -6.68 -5.48 6.51
C TRP A 43 -6.89 -6.72 7.36
N LEU A 44 -7.67 -7.67 6.86
CA LEU A 44 -7.78 -8.99 7.46
C LEU A 44 -6.83 -9.94 6.74
N ILE A 45 -5.83 -10.44 7.47
CA ILE A 45 -4.78 -11.30 6.93
C ILE A 45 -4.67 -12.51 7.83
N GLU A 46 -5.01 -13.71 7.30
CA GLU A 46 -4.98 -14.97 8.05
C GLU A 46 -5.66 -14.88 9.43
N GLY A 47 -6.83 -14.25 9.48
CA GLY A 47 -7.61 -14.11 10.71
C GLY A 47 -7.15 -13.01 11.64
N ARG A 48 -6.12 -12.22 11.26
CA ARG A 48 -5.62 -11.10 12.06
C ARG A 48 -5.98 -9.78 11.39
N ALA A 49 -6.41 -8.81 12.18
CA ALA A 49 -6.76 -7.49 11.68
C ALA A 49 -5.60 -6.50 11.89
N PHE A 50 -5.24 -5.79 10.83
CA PHE A 50 -4.24 -4.73 10.85
C PHE A 50 -4.88 -3.45 10.36
N ALA A 51 -4.71 -2.36 11.11
CA ALA A 51 -5.28 -1.06 10.74
C ALA A 51 -4.65 -0.54 9.44
N LYS A 52 -5.49 -0.08 8.51
CA LYS A 52 -5.00 0.62 7.33
C LYS A 52 -4.54 2.02 7.72
N ASN A 53 -3.45 2.46 7.11
CA ASN A 53 -2.99 3.82 7.30
C ASN A 53 -3.95 4.80 6.60
N THR A 54 -4.33 5.86 7.30
CA THR A 54 -5.27 6.85 6.79
C THR A 54 -4.62 8.19 6.47
N ASN A 55 -3.37 8.36 6.86
CA ASN A 55 -2.71 9.67 6.87
C ASN A 55 -1.44 9.67 6.04
N ILE A 56 -1.56 9.28 4.79
CA ILE A 56 -0.42 9.10 3.90
C ILE A 56 -0.43 10.21 2.86
N GLY A 57 0.44 11.22 3.06
CA GLY A 57 0.73 12.24 2.06
C GLY A 57 -0.49 12.90 1.41
N LYS A 58 -1.13 13.80 2.12
CA LYS A 58 -2.36 14.47 1.64
C LYS A 58 -2.21 15.13 0.25
N ASP A 59 -0.99 15.52 -0.09
CA ASP A 59 -0.71 16.24 -1.34
C ASP A 59 -0.31 15.29 -2.48
N THR A 60 -0.25 13.99 -2.22
CA THR A 60 0.12 13.01 -3.23
C THR A 60 -1.14 12.43 -3.86
N PRO A 61 -1.25 12.41 -5.20
CA PRO A 61 -2.40 11.78 -5.86
C PRO A 61 -2.54 10.30 -5.49
N ASP A 62 -3.77 9.84 -5.29
CA ASP A 62 -4.04 8.45 -4.92
C ASP A 62 -3.43 7.45 -5.91
N GLU A 63 -3.56 7.71 -7.20
CA GLU A 63 -2.99 6.85 -8.23
C GLU A 63 -1.47 6.74 -8.15
N ALA A 64 -0.79 7.78 -7.70
CA ALA A 64 0.65 7.76 -7.50
C ALA A 64 1.01 6.95 -6.24
N ARG A 65 0.26 7.13 -5.15
CA ARG A 65 0.51 6.41 -3.90
C ARG A 65 0.29 4.90 -4.05
N GLU A 66 -0.74 4.55 -4.75
CA GLU A 66 -1.14 3.15 -4.97
C GLU A 66 -0.39 2.49 -6.12
N VAL A 67 0.33 3.31 -6.90
CA VAL A 67 0.98 2.90 -8.16
C VAL A 67 -0.02 2.22 -9.12
N SER A 68 -1.28 2.65 -9.06
CA SER A 68 -2.32 2.17 -9.98
C SER A 68 -2.19 2.81 -11.36
N ASN A 69 -1.48 3.93 -11.44
CA ASN A 69 -1.14 4.60 -12.70
C ASN A 69 0.33 4.99 -12.65
N ILE A 70 1.15 4.24 -13.37
CA ILE A 70 2.61 4.45 -13.36
C ILE A 70 2.99 5.81 -13.92
N ALA A 71 2.30 6.28 -14.96
CA ALA A 71 2.56 7.60 -15.53
C ALA A 71 2.34 8.72 -14.51
N THR A 72 1.30 8.63 -13.69
CA THR A 72 1.02 9.58 -12.61
C THR A 72 2.13 9.56 -11.55
N ARG A 73 2.60 8.36 -11.19
CA ARG A 73 3.71 8.21 -10.24
C ARG A 73 4.99 8.86 -10.77
N LEU A 74 5.33 8.60 -12.03
CA LEU A 74 6.52 9.17 -12.66
C LEU A 74 6.44 10.69 -12.77
N ALA A 75 5.28 11.23 -13.13
CA ALA A 75 5.06 12.68 -13.18
C ALA A 75 5.24 13.32 -11.80
N HIS A 76 4.76 12.66 -10.75
CA HIS A 76 4.93 13.12 -9.38
C HIS A 76 6.40 13.10 -8.95
N MET A 77 7.14 12.06 -9.33
CA MET A 77 8.59 12.00 -9.09
C MET A 77 9.32 13.14 -9.80
N ASP A 78 8.95 13.44 -11.04
CA ASP A 78 9.53 14.56 -11.80
C ASP A 78 9.26 15.90 -11.10
N ALA A 79 8.05 16.09 -10.60
CA ALA A 79 7.68 17.30 -9.86
C ALA A 79 8.49 17.46 -8.57
N LEU A 80 8.90 16.37 -7.94
CA LEU A 80 9.72 16.36 -6.73
C LEU A 80 11.23 16.33 -7.04
N ALA A 81 11.61 16.28 -8.32
CA ALA A 81 12.99 16.14 -8.78
C ALA A 81 13.68 14.88 -8.23
N VAL A 82 12.95 13.78 -8.15
CA VAL A 82 13.47 12.48 -7.72
C VAL A 82 13.59 11.57 -8.94
N ASP A 83 14.76 10.98 -9.14
CA ASP A 83 15.04 10.12 -10.31
C ASP A 83 14.67 8.66 -10.06
N MET A 84 14.83 8.18 -8.86
CA MET A 84 14.59 6.78 -8.49
C MET A 84 13.92 6.66 -7.13
N HIS A 85 12.99 5.70 -7.00
CA HIS A 85 12.40 5.32 -5.73
C HIS A 85 12.79 3.88 -5.39
N VAL A 86 13.19 3.64 -4.13
CA VAL A 86 13.21 2.30 -3.54
C VAL A 86 11.88 2.18 -2.78
N LEU A 87 11.02 1.28 -3.22
CA LEU A 87 9.64 1.18 -2.72
C LEU A 87 9.50 0.13 -1.62
N TYR A 88 8.83 0.50 -0.55
CA TYR A 88 8.47 -0.38 0.55
C TYR A 88 6.94 -0.43 0.68
N PRO A 89 6.37 -1.56 1.15
CA PRO A 89 4.95 -1.57 1.47
C PRO A 89 4.66 -0.62 2.63
N THR A 90 3.44 -0.12 2.71
CA THR A 90 3.02 0.80 3.77
C THR A 90 2.31 0.05 4.88
N ASP A 91 1.16 -0.55 4.57
CA ASP A 91 0.34 -1.24 5.57
C ASP A 91 0.93 -2.58 5.98
N LEU A 92 1.50 -3.31 5.03
CA LEU A 92 2.01 -4.65 5.28
C LEU A 92 3.37 -4.69 5.98
N LEU A 93 4.01 -3.55 6.20
CA LEU A 93 5.20 -3.52 7.06
C LEU A 93 4.88 -4.07 8.46
N ALA A 94 3.68 -3.78 8.98
CA ALA A 94 3.24 -4.31 10.26
C ALA A 94 3.01 -5.82 10.23
N ALA A 95 2.66 -6.36 9.06
CA ALA A 95 2.38 -7.79 8.91
C ALA A 95 3.65 -8.65 8.80
N THR A 96 4.81 -8.04 8.55
CA THR A 96 6.09 -8.79 8.48
C THR A 96 6.48 -9.42 9.80
N ASP A 97 5.95 -8.92 10.92
CA ASP A 97 6.18 -9.47 12.25
C ASP A 97 5.17 -10.56 12.63
N ALA A 98 4.23 -10.88 11.75
CA ALA A 98 3.26 -11.94 12.00
C ALA A 98 3.98 -13.29 12.07
N PRO A 99 3.61 -14.17 13.01
CA PRO A 99 4.19 -15.51 13.05
C PRO A 99 3.90 -16.26 11.75
N ALA A 100 4.91 -16.95 11.29
CA ALA A 100 4.81 -17.76 10.07
C ALA A 100 3.77 -18.88 10.22
#